data_e70fbd3a90fb0e9245883c86bf904e09
#
_entry.id   e70fbd3a90fb0e9245883c86bf904e09
#
_cell.length_a   1.000
_cell.length_b   1.000
_cell.length_c   1.000
_cell.angle_alpha   90.00
_cell.angle_beta   90.00
_cell.angle_gamma   90.00
#
_symmetry.space_group_name_H-M   'P 1'
#
loop_
_entity.id
_entity.type
_entity.pdbx_description
1 polymer ?
#
loop_
_entity_poly.entity_id
_entity_poly.type
_entity_poly.pdbx_seq_one_letter_code
_entity_poly.pdbx_strand_id
1 'polypeptide(L)'
;MLSTEEQPERSNASKRERMMIMRYKPLFLRVAKWVIAILVLGGLWIAGRSAITQWREEKAKVQQQIASINSDLETATPVERKALQVRREMLVASVPSWSSIRWQYIFAASVFYALGLLPSGFLLQRALVCLGQRPRIATVLAAQLMGHIGKYVPGKAMVIVIRAGVLARDGVKPVQATMSVFLETFLMMAVGGTVAGIVVLWLPVPTWISVMAGGIAVVASVPTLPLVLKVVAKKLIKDFTDGAVERIGWGLFVAGWAWSALSWLLIGASFTMLVYAIPGFSSTGADAGPGAGELYLVCTAAMSLAVVIGFASLLPGGAGIRELVVTTVLAVSIGATHAILAAIAARVLFAAVEGVVALACWLWLRALLPAEVGQKAENARESSST
;
A
#
# COMPACT_ATOMS: atom_id res chain seq x y z
N MET A 1 46.14 -41.70 -21.67
CA MET A 1 45.13 -41.61 -22.72
C MET A 1 43.80 -42.14 -22.20
N LEU A 2 43.03 -41.34 -21.54
CA LEU A 2 41.61 -41.62 -21.13
C LEU A 2 41.05 -40.32 -20.56
N SER A 3 40.45 -39.41 -21.36
CA SER A 3 39.64 -38.28 -20.79
C SER A 3 39.02 -37.36 -21.88
N THR A 4 38.45 -37.91 -22.97
CA THR A 4 37.88 -37.07 -24.03
C THR A 4 36.42 -37.37 -24.40
N GLU A 5 35.72 -38.32 -23.75
CA GLU A 5 34.35 -38.69 -24.14
C GLU A 5 33.21 -38.22 -23.23
N GLU A 6 33.45 -37.63 -22.05
CA GLU A 6 32.36 -37.22 -21.13
C GLU A 6 31.77 -35.80 -21.33
N GLN A 7 32.36 -34.98 -22.19
CA GLN A 7 31.89 -33.59 -22.36
C GLN A 7 30.60 -33.41 -23.23
N PRO A 8 30.30 -34.20 -24.27
CA PRO A 8 29.09 -33.98 -25.08
C PRO A 8 27.78 -34.38 -24.41
N GLU A 9 27.77 -35.37 -23.51
CA GLU A 9 26.57 -35.83 -22.82
C GLU A 9 26.05 -34.83 -21.79
N ARG A 10 26.94 -34.20 -21.02
CA ARG A 10 26.57 -33.16 -20.03
C ARG A 10 26.01 -31.91 -20.70
N SER A 11 26.48 -31.54 -21.88
CA SER A 11 25.95 -30.40 -22.65
C SER A 11 24.54 -30.67 -23.17
N ASN A 12 24.24 -31.88 -23.60
CA ASN A 12 22.93 -32.27 -24.10
C ASN A 12 21.90 -32.45 -23.00
N ALA A 13 22.27 -32.93 -21.82
CA ALA A 13 21.43 -33.00 -20.63
C ALA A 13 21.01 -31.58 -20.15
N SER A 14 21.96 -30.64 -20.06
CA SER A 14 21.69 -29.24 -19.71
C SER A 14 20.76 -28.53 -20.74
N LYS A 15 20.91 -28.81 -22.02
CA LYS A 15 20.01 -28.27 -23.07
C LYS A 15 18.60 -28.85 -22.99
N ARG A 16 18.45 -30.13 -22.70
CA ARG A 16 17.15 -30.78 -22.52
C ARG A 16 16.42 -30.27 -21.30
N GLU A 17 17.14 -30.07 -20.17
CA GLU A 17 16.61 -29.48 -18.95
C GLU A 17 16.15 -28.04 -19.18
N ARG A 18 16.94 -27.21 -19.85
CA ARG A 18 16.55 -25.83 -20.21
C ARG A 18 15.34 -25.78 -21.14
N MET A 19 15.23 -26.70 -22.13
CA MET A 19 14.07 -26.79 -23.01
C MET A 19 12.82 -27.24 -22.26
N MET A 20 12.94 -28.17 -21.32
CA MET A 20 11.82 -28.64 -20.51
C MET A 20 11.31 -27.52 -19.59
N ILE A 21 12.21 -26.79 -18.93
CA ILE A 21 11.87 -25.61 -18.11
C ILE A 21 11.19 -24.52 -18.95
N MET A 22 11.66 -24.24 -20.17
CA MET A 22 11.04 -23.26 -21.06
C MET A 22 9.63 -23.68 -21.52
N ARG A 23 9.37 -24.96 -21.75
CA ARG A 23 8.08 -25.47 -22.20
C ARG A 23 6.98 -25.39 -21.14
N TYR A 24 7.33 -25.59 -19.86
CA TYR A 24 6.37 -25.55 -18.74
C TYR A 24 6.25 -24.17 -18.08
N LYS A 25 7.18 -23.26 -18.34
CA LYS A 25 7.19 -21.91 -17.77
C LYS A 25 5.87 -21.14 -18.01
N PRO A 26 5.25 -21.13 -19.22
CA PRO A 26 4.00 -20.41 -19.43
C PRO A 26 2.80 -21.07 -18.74
N LEU A 27 2.77 -22.38 -18.62
CA LEU A 27 1.71 -23.11 -17.92
C LEU A 27 1.82 -22.88 -16.42
N PHE A 28 3.03 -23.02 -15.87
CA PHE A 28 3.31 -22.74 -14.45
C PHE A 28 2.92 -21.30 -14.05
N LEU A 29 3.26 -20.31 -14.88
CA LEU A 29 2.89 -18.92 -14.65
C LEU A 29 1.38 -18.69 -14.73
N ARG A 30 0.66 -19.42 -15.61
CA ARG A 30 -0.82 -19.35 -15.66
C ARG A 30 -1.45 -19.97 -14.41
N VAL A 31 -1.02 -21.16 -14.03
CA VAL A 31 -1.50 -21.84 -12.82
C VAL A 31 -1.19 -21.02 -11.57
N ALA A 32 0.02 -20.52 -11.45
CA ALA A 32 0.41 -19.62 -10.36
C ALA A 32 -0.49 -18.38 -10.27
N LYS A 33 -0.79 -17.71 -11.39
CA LYS A 33 -1.72 -16.57 -11.44
C LYS A 33 -3.11 -16.90 -10.88
N TRP A 34 -3.67 -18.05 -11.28
CA TRP A 34 -4.98 -18.48 -10.81
C TRP A 34 -4.98 -18.87 -9.34
N VAL A 35 -3.97 -19.62 -8.89
CA VAL A 35 -3.81 -19.96 -7.46
C VAL A 35 -3.73 -18.69 -6.60
N ILE A 36 -3.02 -17.69 -7.06
CA ILE A 36 -2.88 -16.41 -6.38
C ILE A 36 -4.19 -15.63 -6.36
N ALA A 37 -4.87 -15.55 -7.50
CA ALA A 37 -6.16 -14.90 -7.57
C ALA A 37 -7.15 -15.56 -6.61
N ILE A 38 -7.17 -16.89 -6.54
CA ILE A 38 -8.01 -17.65 -5.62
C ILE A 38 -7.62 -17.38 -4.17
N LEU A 39 -6.33 -17.35 -3.83
CA LEU A 39 -5.85 -17.05 -2.48
C LEU A 39 -6.19 -15.63 -2.04
N VAL A 40 -6.04 -14.65 -2.93
CA VAL A 40 -6.41 -13.24 -2.64
C VAL A 40 -7.92 -13.10 -2.50
N LEU A 41 -8.69 -13.67 -3.42
CA LEU A 41 -10.16 -13.63 -3.34
C LEU A 41 -10.67 -14.42 -2.13
N GLY A 42 -10.08 -15.56 -1.82
CA GLY A 42 -10.38 -16.36 -0.63
C GLY A 42 -10.07 -15.59 0.66
N GLY A 43 -8.91 -14.94 0.74
CA GLY A 43 -8.53 -14.08 1.86
C GLY A 43 -9.48 -12.90 2.04
N LEU A 44 -9.85 -12.22 0.95
CA LEU A 44 -10.84 -11.14 0.97
C LEU A 44 -12.23 -11.64 1.37
N TRP A 45 -12.63 -12.83 0.89
CA TRP A 45 -13.88 -13.45 1.28
C TRP A 45 -13.94 -13.79 2.76
N ILE A 46 -12.89 -14.43 3.30
CA ILE A 46 -12.79 -14.78 4.72
C ILE A 46 -12.82 -13.51 5.58
N ALA A 47 -12.04 -12.49 5.22
CA ALA A 47 -12.01 -11.21 5.91
C ALA A 47 -13.36 -10.50 5.84
N GLY A 48 -13.99 -10.44 4.67
CA GLY A 48 -15.32 -9.86 4.49
C GLY A 48 -16.40 -10.62 5.28
N ARG A 49 -16.37 -11.95 5.26
CA ARG A 49 -17.30 -12.77 6.03
C ARG A 49 -17.14 -12.56 7.55
N SER A 50 -15.90 -12.52 8.02
CA SER A 50 -15.58 -12.24 9.44
C SER A 50 -16.11 -10.87 9.87
N ALA A 51 -15.90 -9.83 9.04
CA ALA A 51 -16.43 -8.50 9.30
C ALA A 51 -17.96 -8.45 9.36
N ILE A 52 -18.62 -9.10 8.40
CA ILE A 52 -20.09 -9.17 8.36
C ILE A 52 -20.60 -9.90 9.62
N THR A 53 -19.93 -10.97 10.05
CA THR A 53 -20.30 -11.72 11.25
C THR A 53 -20.18 -10.84 12.50
N GLN A 54 -19.02 -10.18 12.68
CA GLN A 54 -18.78 -9.28 13.81
C GLN A 54 -19.76 -8.09 13.80
N TRP A 55 -20.05 -7.54 12.62
CA TRP A 55 -21.05 -6.49 12.50
C TRP A 55 -22.45 -6.96 12.90
N ARG A 56 -22.85 -8.17 12.51
CA ARG A 56 -24.15 -8.76 12.91
C ARG A 56 -24.21 -8.99 14.41
N GLU A 57 -23.14 -9.47 15.03
CA GLU A 57 -23.03 -9.67 16.47
C GLU A 57 -23.14 -8.35 17.23
N GLU A 58 -22.44 -7.31 16.77
CA GLU A 58 -22.51 -5.99 17.38
C GLU A 58 -23.90 -5.38 17.25
N LYS A 59 -24.49 -5.47 16.05
CA LYS A 59 -25.88 -5.06 15.83
C LYS A 59 -26.84 -5.78 16.74
N ALA A 60 -26.68 -7.10 16.95
CA ALA A 60 -27.52 -7.89 17.84
C ALA A 60 -27.37 -7.44 19.30
N LYS A 61 -26.15 -7.15 19.78
CA LYS A 61 -25.91 -6.62 21.13
C LYS A 61 -26.60 -5.27 21.32
N VAL A 62 -26.46 -4.34 20.38
CA VAL A 62 -27.11 -3.04 20.46
C VAL A 62 -28.64 -3.19 20.45
N GLN A 63 -29.19 -4.08 19.61
CA GLN A 63 -30.63 -4.35 19.59
C GLN A 63 -31.10 -4.95 20.92
N GLN A 64 -30.31 -5.82 21.54
CA GLN A 64 -30.61 -6.39 22.85
C GLN A 64 -30.63 -5.32 23.95
N GLN A 65 -29.67 -4.37 23.93
CA GLN A 65 -29.65 -3.22 24.83
C GLN A 65 -30.86 -2.30 24.62
N ILE A 66 -31.26 -2.07 23.38
CA ILE A 66 -32.46 -1.29 23.07
C ILE A 66 -33.71 -2.00 23.61
N ALA A 67 -33.79 -3.33 23.48
CA ALA A 67 -34.90 -4.13 24.01
C ALA A 67 -34.98 -4.05 25.54
N SER A 68 -33.84 -4.13 26.25
CA SER A 68 -33.80 -3.99 27.70
C SER A 68 -34.25 -2.58 28.15
N ILE A 69 -33.78 -1.52 27.45
CA ILE A 69 -34.23 -0.16 27.76
C ILE A 69 -35.73 0.04 27.50
N ASN A 70 -36.29 -0.61 26.48
CA ASN A 70 -37.73 -0.55 26.23
C ASN A 70 -38.54 -1.20 27.37
N SER A 71 -38.06 -2.32 27.96
CA SER A 71 -38.71 -2.93 29.11
C SER A 71 -38.59 -2.05 30.38
N ASP A 72 -37.44 -1.42 30.57
CA ASP A 72 -37.22 -0.50 31.69
C ASP A 72 -38.09 0.77 31.59
N LEU A 73 -38.35 1.24 30.35
CA LEU A 73 -39.23 2.41 30.10
C LEU A 73 -40.70 2.16 30.53
N GLU A 74 -41.17 0.91 30.57
CA GLU A 74 -42.53 0.57 31.01
C GLU A 74 -42.70 0.75 32.52
N THR A 75 -41.63 0.55 33.30
CA THR A 75 -41.67 0.63 34.76
C THR A 75 -41.03 1.89 35.35
N ALA A 76 -40.39 2.71 34.53
CA ALA A 76 -39.60 3.86 34.93
C ALA A 76 -40.46 5.07 35.43
N THR A 77 -39.94 5.77 36.38
CA THR A 77 -40.48 7.08 36.86
C THR A 77 -40.33 8.17 35.77
N PRO A 78 -41.10 9.27 35.82
CA PRO A 78 -41.03 10.30 34.80
C PRO A 78 -39.65 10.92 34.56
N VAL A 79 -38.80 10.97 35.57
CA VAL A 79 -37.42 11.49 35.50
C VAL A 79 -36.49 10.49 34.84
N GLU A 80 -36.58 9.23 35.27
CA GLU A 80 -35.78 8.13 34.69
C GLU A 80 -36.16 7.85 33.24
N ARG A 81 -37.45 7.97 32.89
CA ARG A 81 -37.96 7.80 31.54
C ARG A 81 -37.28 8.72 30.54
N LYS A 82 -37.04 9.99 30.93
CA LYS A 82 -36.37 10.95 30.06
C LYS A 82 -34.91 10.55 29.79
N ALA A 83 -34.19 10.10 30.83
CA ALA A 83 -32.80 9.65 30.70
C ALA A 83 -32.71 8.37 29.84
N LEU A 84 -33.63 7.41 30.03
CA LEU A 84 -33.70 6.18 29.25
C LEU A 84 -34.05 6.44 27.77
N GLN A 85 -34.94 7.41 27.51
CA GLN A 85 -35.25 7.81 26.13
C GLN A 85 -34.03 8.38 25.41
N VAL A 86 -33.28 9.29 26.03
CA VAL A 86 -32.04 9.83 25.47
C VAL A 86 -31.03 8.72 25.20
N ARG A 87 -30.85 7.81 26.16
CA ARG A 87 -29.96 6.66 25.99
C ARG A 87 -30.39 5.74 24.85
N ARG A 88 -31.71 5.47 24.73
CA ARG A 88 -32.28 4.70 23.63
C ARG A 88 -32.03 5.36 22.27
N GLU A 89 -32.27 6.67 22.17
CA GLU A 89 -32.01 7.42 20.93
C GLU A 89 -30.53 7.37 20.50
N MET A 90 -29.62 7.50 21.45
CA MET A 90 -28.17 7.34 21.21
C MET A 90 -27.83 5.94 20.68
N LEU A 91 -28.39 4.89 21.30
CA LEU A 91 -28.21 3.50 20.87
C LEU A 91 -28.80 3.24 19.49
N VAL A 92 -30.00 3.76 19.20
CA VAL A 92 -30.62 3.64 17.88
C VAL A 92 -29.75 4.34 16.81
N ALA A 93 -29.22 5.51 17.12
CA ALA A 93 -28.31 6.24 16.22
C ALA A 93 -27.00 5.52 15.99
N SER A 94 -26.54 4.70 16.96
CA SER A 94 -25.30 3.94 16.86
C SER A 94 -25.44 2.63 16.06
N VAL A 95 -26.67 2.17 15.74
CA VAL A 95 -26.87 0.98 14.93
C VAL A 95 -26.31 1.17 13.53
N PRO A 96 -25.27 0.45 13.14
CA PRO A 96 -24.68 0.59 11.82
C PRO A 96 -25.69 0.17 10.73
N SER A 97 -26.01 1.08 9.82
CA SER A 97 -26.84 0.81 8.64
C SER A 97 -26.13 1.29 7.38
N TRP A 98 -26.47 0.74 6.23
CA TRP A 98 -25.93 1.20 4.95
C TRP A 98 -26.27 2.67 4.66
N SER A 99 -27.42 3.14 5.14
CA SER A 99 -27.87 4.52 5.02
C SER A 99 -27.10 5.49 5.93
N SER A 100 -26.45 4.98 6.99
CA SER A 100 -25.64 5.80 7.90
C SER A 100 -24.17 5.95 7.48
N ILE A 101 -23.76 5.31 6.38
CA ILE A 101 -22.44 5.51 5.79
C ILE A 101 -22.33 6.93 5.24
N ARG A 102 -21.29 7.64 5.68
CA ARG A 102 -21.03 9.01 5.24
C ARG A 102 -20.18 8.99 3.94
N TRP A 103 -20.86 8.88 2.80
CA TRP A 103 -20.24 8.73 1.48
C TRP A 103 -19.27 9.84 1.10
N GLN A 104 -19.50 11.06 1.59
CA GLN A 104 -18.56 12.18 1.41
C GLN A 104 -17.17 11.89 1.95
N TYR A 105 -17.06 11.17 3.08
CA TYR A 105 -15.77 10.76 3.63
C TYR A 105 -15.14 9.60 2.86
N ILE A 106 -15.95 8.68 2.30
CA ILE A 106 -15.46 7.63 1.38
C ILE A 106 -14.83 8.28 0.15
N PHE A 107 -15.51 9.27 -0.44
CA PHE A 107 -14.97 10.01 -1.58
C PHE A 107 -13.68 10.76 -1.22
N ALA A 108 -13.67 11.51 -0.11
CA ALA A 108 -12.48 12.19 0.38
C ALA A 108 -11.32 11.21 0.63
N ALA A 109 -11.58 10.06 1.27
CA ALA A 109 -10.61 9.00 1.48
C ALA A 109 -10.02 8.49 0.16
N SER A 110 -10.86 8.28 -0.86
CA SER A 110 -10.42 7.83 -2.19
C SER A 110 -9.50 8.86 -2.86
N VAL A 111 -9.86 10.14 -2.78
CA VAL A 111 -9.05 11.24 -3.34
C VAL A 111 -7.72 11.36 -2.61
N PHE A 112 -7.71 11.40 -1.28
CA PHE A 112 -6.47 11.47 -0.51
C PHE A 112 -5.57 10.26 -0.76
N TYR A 113 -6.14 9.06 -0.94
CA TYR A 113 -5.36 7.88 -1.27
C TYR A 113 -4.74 7.99 -2.66
N ALA A 114 -5.52 8.34 -3.68
CA ALA A 114 -5.03 8.54 -5.04
C ALA A 114 -3.91 9.60 -5.10
N LEU A 115 -4.10 10.73 -4.40
CA LEU A 115 -3.07 11.76 -4.24
C LEU A 115 -1.83 11.25 -3.49
N GLY A 116 -2.02 10.40 -2.49
CA GLY A 116 -0.95 9.79 -1.70
C GLY A 116 -0.07 8.82 -2.50
N LEU A 117 -0.55 8.30 -3.63
CA LEU A 117 0.25 7.45 -4.52
C LEU A 117 1.19 8.25 -5.43
N LEU A 118 0.91 9.54 -5.68
CA LEU A 118 1.68 10.36 -6.61
C LEU A 118 3.10 10.72 -6.11
N PRO A 119 3.32 11.09 -4.83
CA PRO A 119 4.64 11.47 -4.35
C PRO A 119 5.70 10.37 -4.53
N SER A 120 5.31 9.10 -4.37
CA SER A 120 6.21 7.97 -4.63
C SER A 120 6.62 7.86 -6.11
N GLY A 121 5.79 8.34 -7.04
CA GLY A 121 6.14 8.46 -8.45
C GLY A 121 7.20 9.54 -8.72
N PHE A 122 7.14 10.68 -8.04
CA PHE A 122 8.19 11.70 -8.11
C PHE A 122 9.50 11.20 -7.49
N LEU A 123 9.43 10.41 -6.43
CA LEU A 123 10.61 9.73 -5.87
C LEU A 123 11.21 8.75 -6.89
N LEU A 124 10.38 7.92 -7.55
CA LEU A 124 10.81 7.01 -8.61
C LEU A 124 11.49 7.77 -9.75
N GLN A 125 10.93 8.91 -10.18
CA GLN A 125 11.55 9.79 -11.17
C GLN A 125 12.94 10.27 -10.71
N ARG A 126 13.04 10.69 -9.44
CA ARG A 126 14.33 11.17 -8.89
C ARG A 126 15.36 10.05 -8.85
N ALA A 127 14.96 8.84 -8.47
CA ALA A 127 15.84 7.67 -8.48
C ALA A 127 16.31 7.32 -9.89
N LEU A 128 15.43 7.36 -10.90
CA LEU A 128 15.79 7.15 -12.31
C LEU A 128 16.79 8.19 -12.82
N VAL A 129 16.58 9.46 -12.50
CA VAL A 129 17.51 10.54 -12.87
C VAL A 129 18.87 10.34 -12.22
N CYS A 130 18.94 9.94 -10.96
CA CYS A 130 20.19 9.58 -10.28
C CYS A 130 20.91 8.42 -10.97
N LEU A 131 20.17 7.46 -11.54
CA LEU A 131 20.72 6.34 -12.30
C LEU A 131 21.00 6.67 -13.78
N GLY A 132 20.95 7.97 -14.15
CA GLY A 132 21.27 8.45 -15.51
C GLY A 132 20.17 8.24 -16.53
N GLN A 133 18.95 7.90 -16.10
CA GLN A 133 17.78 7.77 -16.97
C GLN A 133 16.94 9.05 -16.95
N ARG A 134 16.34 9.41 -18.07
CA ARG A 134 15.52 10.63 -18.20
C ARG A 134 14.17 10.35 -18.88
N PRO A 135 13.34 9.46 -18.30
CA PRO A 135 12.00 9.20 -18.84
C PRO A 135 11.08 10.41 -18.62
N ARG A 136 10.02 10.48 -19.43
CA ARG A 136 8.95 11.48 -19.23
C ARG A 136 8.26 11.23 -17.89
N ILE A 137 8.01 12.28 -17.14
CA ILE A 137 7.36 12.19 -15.82
C ILE A 137 5.99 11.49 -15.89
N ALA A 138 5.22 11.73 -16.94
CA ALA A 138 3.94 11.10 -17.17
C ALA A 138 4.07 9.56 -17.29
N THR A 139 5.10 9.06 -17.99
CA THR A 139 5.40 7.63 -18.10
C THR A 139 5.80 7.03 -16.74
N VAL A 140 6.57 7.80 -15.93
CA VAL A 140 6.97 7.35 -14.59
C VAL A 140 5.78 7.29 -13.64
N LEU A 141 4.91 8.31 -13.64
CA LEU A 141 3.69 8.29 -12.84
C LEU A 141 2.77 7.13 -13.26
N ALA A 142 2.60 6.90 -14.56
CA ALA A 142 1.83 5.76 -15.04
C ALA A 142 2.46 4.42 -14.61
N ALA A 143 3.78 4.27 -14.70
CA ALA A 143 4.50 3.09 -14.23
C ALA A 143 4.31 2.87 -12.74
N GLN A 144 4.40 3.93 -11.92
CA GLN A 144 4.20 3.90 -10.49
C GLN A 144 2.78 3.44 -10.14
N LEU A 145 1.77 4.11 -10.70
CA LEU A 145 0.36 3.85 -10.40
C LEU A 145 -0.08 2.46 -10.88
N MET A 146 0.29 2.04 -12.08
CA MET A 146 0.02 0.68 -12.57
C MET A 146 0.77 -0.38 -11.77
N GLY A 147 1.97 -0.08 -11.30
CA GLY A 147 2.80 -0.98 -10.50
C GLY A 147 2.13 -1.42 -9.20
N HIS A 148 1.23 -0.61 -8.63
CA HIS A 148 0.52 -0.97 -7.38
C HIS A 148 -0.32 -2.24 -7.52
N ILE A 149 -0.86 -2.55 -8.70
CA ILE A 149 -1.57 -3.83 -8.94
C ILE A 149 -0.64 -5.03 -8.77
N GLY A 150 0.64 -4.86 -9.09
CA GLY A 150 1.64 -5.94 -8.98
C GLY A 150 1.84 -6.48 -7.57
N LYS A 151 1.50 -5.71 -6.52
CA LYS A 151 1.64 -6.15 -5.13
C LYS A 151 0.65 -7.25 -4.71
N TYR A 152 -0.45 -7.40 -5.45
CA TYR A 152 -1.43 -8.46 -5.23
C TYR A 152 -0.99 -9.81 -5.81
N VAL A 153 0.10 -9.81 -6.60
CA VAL A 153 0.72 -11.03 -7.12
C VAL A 153 1.83 -11.49 -6.16
N PRO A 154 1.90 -12.79 -5.79
CA PRO A 154 2.94 -13.28 -4.90
C PRO A 154 4.35 -13.00 -5.40
N GLY A 155 5.27 -12.78 -4.44
CA GLY A 155 6.68 -12.58 -4.69
C GLY A 155 7.07 -11.16 -5.05
N LYS A 156 6.10 -10.20 -5.13
CA LYS A 156 6.34 -8.76 -5.40
C LYS A 156 7.11 -8.44 -6.69
N ALA A 157 7.65 -9.45 -7.37
CA ALA A 157 8.39 -9.29 -8.62
C ALA A 157 7.53 -8.64 -9.73
N MET A 158 6.19 -8.85 -9.68
CA MET A 158 5.28 -8.29 -10.68
C MET A 158 5.23 -6.76 -10.62
N VAL A 159 5.43 -6.13 -9.46
CA VAL A 159 5.58 -4.66 -9.34
C VAL A 159 6.72 -4.18 -10.22
N ILE A 160 7.88 -4.85 -10.13
CA ILE A 160 9.08 -4.51 -10.92
C ILE A 160 8.81 -4.73 -12.41
N VAL A 161 8.21 -5.88 -12.76
CA VAL A 161 7.92 -6.24 -14.17
C VAL A 161 6.98 -5.22 -14.81
N ILE A 162 5.91 -4.82 -14.13
CA ILE A 162 4.96 -3.82 -14.65
C ILE A 162 5.65 -2.47 -14.81
N ARG A 163 6.34 -1.99 -13.77
CA ARG A 163 7.02 -0.68 -13.82
C ARG A 163 8.12 -0.66 -14.88
N ALA A 164 8.99 -1.67 -14.94
CA ALA A 164 10.04 -1.75 -15.95
C ALA A 164 9.46 -1.84 -17.38
N GLY A 165 8.37 -2.59 -17.57
CA GLY A 165 7.69 -2.71 -18.85
C GLY A 165 7.10 -1.39 -19.35
N VAL A 166 6.53 -0.56 -18.45
CA VAL A 166 6.03 0.78 -18.82
C VAL A 166 7.19 1.73 -19.09
N LEU A 167 8.22 1.73 -18.24
CA LEU A 167 9.41 2.60 -18.37
C LEU A 167 10.24 2.28 -19.61
N ALA A 168 10.21 1.05 -20.11
CA ALA A 168 10.89 0.64 -21.34
C ALA A 168 10.40 1.42 -22.58
N ARG A 169 9.18 1.98 -22.55
CA ARG A 169 8.64 2.85 -23.61
C ARG A 169 9.47 4.11 -23.84
N ASP A 170 10.05 4.63 -22.76
CA ASP A 170 10.94 5.80 -22.81
C ASP A 170 12.44 5.40 -22.88
N GLY A 171 12.73 4.14 -23.24
CA GLY A 171 14.10 3.64 -23.40
C GLY A 171 14.84 3.39 -22.09
N VAL A 172 14.16 3.36 -20.95
CA VAL A 172 14.80 3.05 -19.67
C VAL A 172 15.30 1.61 -19.66
N LYS A 173 16.58 1.43 -19.34
CA LYS A 173 17.20 0.11 -19.28
C LYS A 173 16.61 -0.72 -18.11
N PRO A 174 16.32 -2.03 -18.29
CA PRO A 174 15.66 -2.85 -17.28
C PRO A 174 16.36 -2.88 -15.91
N VAL A 175 17.68 -2.88 -15.90
CA VAL A 175 18.49 -2.88 -14.67
C VAL A 175 18.27 -1.59 -13.89
N GLN A 176 18.32 -0.43 -14.55
CA GLN A 176 18.11 0.88 -13.92
C GLN A 176 16.65 1.04 -13.46
N ALA A 177 15.68 0.54 -14.24
CA ALA A 177 14.29 0.50 -13.83
C ALA A 177 14.10 -0.33 -12.55
N THR A 178 14.68 -1.53 -12.49
CA THR A 178 14.62 -2.40 -11.33
C THR A 178 15.25 -1.73 -10.10
N MET A 179 16.43 -1.13 -10.26
CA MET A 179 17.12 -0.46 -9.16
C MET A 179 16.37 0.74 -8.62
N SER A 180 15.80 1.57 -9.50
CA SER A 180 15.01 2.71 -9.05
C SER A 180 13.76 2.30 -8.29
N VAL A 181 13.11 1.18 -8.68
CA VAL A 181 12.00 0.59 -7.93
C VAL A 181 12.45 0.11 -6.55
N PHE A 182 13.62 -0.53 -6.44
CA PHE A 182 14.15 -0.93 -5.13
C PHE A 182 14.49 0.28 -4.25
N LEU A 183 15.14 1.31 -4.81
CA LEU A 183 15.48 2.53 -4.08
C LEU A 183 14.22 3.26 -3.58
N GLU A 184 13.22 3.42 -4.45
CA GLU A 184 11.94 4.02 -4.10
C GLU A 184 11.25 3.23 -2.98
N THR A 185 11.09 1.94 -3.16
CA THR A 185 10.40 1.08 -2.18
C THR A 185 11.14 1.06 -0.85
N PHE A 186 12.46 0.99 -0.87
CA PHE A 186 13.29 0.98 0.33
C PHE A 186 13.14 2.29 1.12
N LEU A 187 13.27 3.45 0.44
CA LEU A 187 13.07 4.76 1.07
C LEU A 187 11.64 4.90 1.62
N MET A 188 10.64 4.49 0.85
CA MET A 188 9.24 4.54 1.27
C MET A 188 9.00 3.71 2.55
N MET A 189 9.57 2.49 2.63
CA MET A 189 9.44 1.64 3.82
C MET A 189 10.21 2.20 5.02
N ALA A 190 11.42 2.69 4.81
CA ALA A 190 12.23 3.28 5.87
C ALA A 190 11.58 4.53 6.48
N VAL A 191 11.12 5.45 5.64
CA VAL A 191 10.41 6.65 6.09
C VAL A 191 9.08 6.27 6.77
N GLY A 192 8.34 5.27 6.25
CA GLY A 192 7.13 4.77 6.89
C GLY A 192 7.38 4.22 8.29
N GLY A 193 8.43 3.43 8.48
CA GLY A 193 8.86 2.95 9.80
C GLY A 193 9.24 4.08 10.74
N THR A 194 9.94 5.09 10.23
CA THR A 194 10.32 6.27 11.01
C THR A 194 9.11 7.12 11.40
N VAL A 195 8.18 7.37 10.46
CA VAL A 195 6.93 8.09 10.74
C VAL A 195 6.13 7.38 11.81
N ALA A 196 5.95 6.05 11.68
CA ALA A 196 5.25 5.26 12.69
C ALA A 196 5.94 5.36 14.07
N GLY A 197 7.26 5.22 14.11
CA GLY A 197 8.04 5.31 15.34
C GLY A 197 7.95 6.68 16.00
N ILE A 198 8.04 7.76 15.24
CA ILE A 198 7.91 9.14 15.75
C ILE A 198 6.50 9.37 16.31
N VAL A 199 5.46 8.96 15.58
CA VAL A 199 4.08 9.17 16.05
C VAL A 199 3.81 8.42 17.35
N VAL A 200 4.33 7.20 17.52
CA VAL A 200 4.18 6.44 18.77
C VAL A 200 4.79 7.17 19.97
N LEU A 201 5.83 8.01 19.78
CA LEU A 201 6.41 8.82 20.87
C LEU A 201 5.43 9.89 21.40
N TRP A 202 4.44 10.30 20.61
CA TRP A 202 3.44 11.29 20.98
C TRP A 202 2.15 10.67 21.52
N LEU A 203 2.05 9.33 21.50
CA LEU A 203 0.89 8.62 22.02
C LEU A 203 1.06 8.32 23.52
N PRO A 204 -0.02 8.27 24.32
CA PRO A 204 0.01 7.90 25.73
C PRO A 204 0.23 6.39 25.90
N VAL A 205 1.42 5.92 25.54
CA VAL A 205 1.82 4.51 25.65
C VAL A 205 2.88 4.33 26.74
N PRO A 206 3.03 3.11 27.30
CA PRO A 206 4.09 2.81 28.25
C PRO A 206 5.49 3.15 27.70
N THR A 207 6.36 3.69 28.57
CA THR A 207 7.70 4.18 28.20
C THR A 207 8.54 3.19 27.41
N TRP A 208 8.43 1.89 27.72
CA TRP A 208 9.18 0.85 26.99
C TRP A 208 8.75 0.74 25.50
N ILE A 209 7.45 0.98 25.19
CA ILE A 209 6.94 1.01 23.81
C ILE A 209 7.52 2.23 23.09
N SER A 210 7.54 3.40 23.74
CA SER A 210 8.14 4.62 23.17
C SER A 210 9.63 4.43 22.87
N VAL A 211 10.39 3.82 23.78
CA VAL A 211 11.81 3.53 23.57
C VAL A 211 12.00 2.57 22.39
N MET A 212 11.20 1.50 22.30
CA MET A 212 11.23 0.58 21.16
C MET A 212 10.89 1.28 19.84
N ALA A 213 9.85 2.09 19.82
CA ALA A 213 9.42 2.84 18.64
C ALA A 213 10.50 3.82 18.17
N GLY A 214 11.12 4.56 19.09
CA GLY A 214 12.26 5.42 18.80
C GLY A 214 13.45 4.65 18.25
N GLY A 215 13.77 3.49 18.83
CA GLY A 215 14.80 2.58 18.34
C GLY A 215 14.52 2.10 16.91
N ILE A 216 13.28 1.69 16.62
CA ILE A 216 12.86 1.28 15.29
C ILE A 216 12.97 2.44 14.29
N ALA A 217 12.57 3.67 14.69
CA ALA A 217 12.69 4.84 13.85
C ALA A 217 14.14 5.13 13.46
N VAL A 218 15.08 5.04 14.42
CA VAL A 218 16.50 5.20 14.16
C VAL A 218 17.03 4.09 13.24
N VAL A 219 16.76 2.83 13.56
CA VAL A 219 17.20 1.67 12.76
C VAL A 219 16.64 1.73 11.34
N ALA A 220 15.40 2.18 11.15
CA ALA A 220 14.81 2.34 9.83
C ALA A 220 15.45 3.49 9.02
N SER A 221 15.84 4.59 9.68
CA SER A 221 16.40 5.78 9.02
C SER A 221 17.86 5.63 8.63
N VAL A 222 18.69 4.97 9.44
CA VAL A 222 20.14 4.82 9.21
C VAL A 222 20.49 4.22 7.83
N PRO A 223 19.84 3.15 7.35
CA PRO A 223 20.16 2.57 6.04
C PRO A 223 19.86 3.50 4.86
N THR A 224 19.05 4.54 5.05
CA THR A 224 18.72 5.51 3.99
C THR A 224 19.79 6.59 3.81
N LEU A 225 20.71 6.70 4.75
CA LEU A 225 21.82 7.66 4.66
C LEU A 225 22.62 7.43 3.38
N PRO A 226 23.03 8.48 2.66
CA PRO A 226 23.73 8.36 1.38
C PRO A 226 24.98 7.48 1.42
N LEU A 227 25.71 7.50 2.52
CA LEU A 227 26.89 6.67 2.71
C LEU A 227 26.55 5.18 2.73
N VAL A 228 25.52 4.81 3.49
CA VAL A 228 25.07 3.41 3.62
C VAL A 228 24.45 2.93 2.31
N LEU A 229 23.60 3.75 1.69
CA LEU A 229 22.98 3.45 0.41
C LEU A 229 24.02 3.21 -0.71
N LYS A 230 25.09 4.00 -0.75
CA LYS A 230 26.20 3.78 -1.69
C LYS A 230 26.91 2.45 -1.46
N VAL A 231 27.20 2.10 -0.20
CA VAL A 231 27.85 0.82 0.14
C VAL A 231 26.97 -0.35 -0.27
N VAL A 232 25.68 -0.28 0.03
CA VAL A 232 24.71 -1.33 -0.33
C VAL A 232 24.58 -1.44 -1.85
N ALA A 233 24.45 -0.32 -2.56
CA ALA A 233 24.35 -0.31 -4.02
C ALA A 233 25.59 -0.90 -4.69
N LYS A 234 26.79 -0.55 -4.22
CA LYS A 234 28.06 -1.12 -4.72
C LYS A 234 28.16 -2.62 -4.51
N LYS A 235 27.65 -3.15 -3.38
CA LYS A 235 27.67 -4.60 -3.10
C LYS A 235 26.65 -5.40 -3.92
N LEU A 236 25.48 -4.83 -4.17
CA LEU A 236 24.39 -5.52 -4.86
C LEU A 236 24.58 -5.59 -6.37
N ILE A 237 25.33 -4.67 -6.95
CA ILE A 237 25.42 -4.54 -8.41
C ILE A 237 26.89 -4.40 -8.82
N LYS A 238 27.46 -5.52 -9.26
CA LYS A 238 28.83 -5.58 -9.76
C LYS A 238 29.04 -4.90 -11.11
N ASP A 239 27.96 -4.71 -11.91
CA ASP A 239 28.01 -4.22 -13.29
C ASP A 239 27.41 -2.80 -13.45
N PHE A 240 27.51 -1.95 -12.42
CA PHE A 240 27.10 -0.55 -12.58
C PHE A 240 28.09 0.19 -13.50
N THR A 241 27.55 0.85 -14.51
CA THR A 241 28.29 1.84 -15.30
C THR A 241 28.89 2.89 -14.37
N ASP A 242 30.19 3.12 -14.48
CA ASP A 242 30.94 4.07 -13.66
C ASP A 242 30.20 5.40 -13.48
N GLY A 243 30.06 5.83 -12.23
CA GLY A 243 29.44 7.12 -11.85
C GLY A 243 27.97 7.11 -11.47
N ALA A 244 27.18 6.03 -11.71
CA ALA A 244 25.75 6.01 -11.30
C ALA A 244 25.57 5.96 -9.78
N VAL A 245 26.39 5.16 -9.09
CA VAL A 245 26.35 5.02 -7.62
C VAL A 245 26.82 6.31 -6.93
N GLU A 246 27.73 7.05 -7.55
CA GLU A 246 28.27 8.28 -6.98
C GLU A 246 27.24 9.42 -6.96
N ARG A 247 26.25 9.38 -7.87
CA ARG A 247 25.12 10.30 -7.89
C ARG A 247 24.09 10.05 -6.80
N ILE A 248 24.16 8.90 -6.11
CA ILE A 248 23.36 8.64 -4.90
C ILE A 248 23.93 9.53 -3.78
N GLY A 249 23.28 10.66 -3.54
CA GLY A 249 23.75 11.68 -2.60
C GLY A 249 22.62 12.28 -1.77
N TRP A 250 22.94 13.35 -1.07
CA TRP A 250 22.00 14.07 -0.21
C TRP A 250 20.74 14.54 -0.95
N GLY A 251 20.85 14.87 -2.25
CA GLY A 251 19.71 15.28 -3.06
C GLY A 251 18.66 14.16 -3.23
N LEU A 252 19.09 12.90 -3.36
CA LEU A 252 18.16 11.76 -3.38
C LEU A 252 17.61 11.47 -1.99
N PHE A 253 18.42 11.59 -0.94
CA PHE A 253 18.01 11.40 0.44
C PHE A 253 16.90 12.38 0.83
N VAL A 254 17.14 13.69 0.67
CA VAL A 254 16.16 14.74 1.03
C VAL A 254 14.89 14.59 0.19
N ALA A 255 15.00 14.40 -1.12
CA ALA A 255 13.85 14.20 -1.98
C ALA A 255 13.10 12.91 -1.60
N GLY A 256 13.83 11.83 -1.31
CA GLY A 256 13.26 10.55 -0.88
C GLY A 256 12.45 10.68 0.40
N TRP A 257 12.99 11.37 1.40
CA TRP A 257 12.31 11.62 2.66
C TRP A 257 11.09 12.52 2.49
N ALA A 258 11.23 13.63 1.75
CA ALA A 258 10.14 14.57 1.54
C ALA A 258 8.95 13.92 0.80
N TRP A 259 9.21 13.24 -0.32
CA TRP A 259 8.15 12.60 -1.09
C TRP A 259 7.54 11.41 -0.36
N SER A 260 8.35 10.60 0.33
CA SER A 260 7.81 9.49 1.11
C SER A 260 6.99 9.96 2.31
N ALA A 261 7.45 10.97 3.04
CA ALA A 261 6.71 11.56 4.15
C ALA A 261 5.36 12.13 3.67
N LEU A 262 5.37 12.90 2.58
CA LEU A 262 4.14 13.42 1.98
C LEU A 262 3.17 12.31 1.59
N SER A 263 3.68 11.21 1.00
CA SER A 263 2.87 10.03 0.68
C SER A 263 2.21 9.45 1.92
N TRP A 264 2.97 9.24 3.01
CA TRP A 264 2.44 8.70 4.27
C TRP A 264 1.43 9.61 4.94
N LEU A 265 1.65 10.93 4.91
CA LEU A 265 0.71 11.90 5.44
C LEU A 265 -0.63 11.88 4.68
N LEU A 266 -0.59 11.81 3.35
CA LEU A 266 -1.79 11.71 2.51
C LEU A 266 -2.52 10.37 2.69
N ILE A 267 -1.78 9.26 2.81
CA ILE A 267 -2.36 7.94 3.09
C ILE A 267 -2.99 7.93 4.49
N GLY A 268 -2.34 8.56 5.47
CA GLY A 268 -2.89 8.75 6.81
C GLY A 268 -4.18 9.56 6.80
N ALA A 269 -4.21 10.66 6.05
CA ALA A 269 -5.42 11.48 5.87
C ALA A 269 -6.54 10.68 5.21
N SER A 270 -6.22 9.89 4.18
CA SER A 270 -7.18 8.97 3.56
C SER A 270 -7.79 8.00 4.58
N PHE A 271 -6.95 7.38 5.39
CA PHE A 271 -7.43 6.40 6.37
C PHE A 271 -8.24 7.08 7.49
N THR A 272 -7.87 8.28 7.90
CA THR A 272 -8.66 9.08 8.86
C THR A 272 -10.05 9.41 8.30
N MET A 273 -10.14 9.85 7.05
CA MET A 273 -11.42 10.07 6.39
C MET A 273 -12.25 8.79 6.35
N LEU A 274 -11.61 7.66 6.09
CA LEU A 274 -12.31 6.38 6.07
C LEU A 274 -12.86 5.99 7.46
N VAL A 275 -12.14 6.25 8.54
CA VAL A 275 -12.64 6.05 9.92
C VAL A 275 -13.86 6.93 10.17
N TYR A 276 -13.83 8.20 9.75
CA TYR A 276 -15.00 9.07 9.85
C TYR A 276 -16.20 8.60 9.01
N ALA A 277 -15.99 7.82 7.96
CA ALA A 277 -17.06 7.28 7.14
C ALA A 277 -17.85 6.16 7.84
N ILE A 278 -17.25 5.50 8.86
CA ILE A 278 -17.87 4.36 9.55
C ILE A 278 -19.01 4.86 10.44
N PRO A 279 -20.19 4.27 10.34
CA PRO A 279 -21.32 4.60 11.22
C PRO A 279 -20.99 4.37 12.70
N GLY A 280 -21.56 5.21 13.55
CA GLY A 280 -21.37 5.13 15.00
C GLY A 280 -20.05 5.73 15.52
N PHE A 281 -19.10 6.09 14.66
CA PHE A 281 -17.93 6.82 15.08
C PHE A 281 -18.24 8.32 15.21
N SER A 282 -18.02 8.87 16.40
CA SER A 282 -18.13 10.31 16.68
C SER A 282 -16.88 10.81 17.36
N SER A 283 -16.38 11.94 16.92
CA SER A 283 -15.28 12.67 17.56
C SER A 283 -15.78 13.81 18.45
N THR A 284 -17.10 13.95 18.62
CA THR A 284 -17.73 15.02 19.38
C THR A 284 -18.83 14.46 20.28
N GLY A 285 -18.90 14.90 21.52
CA GLY A 285 -19.91 14.50 22.51
C GLY A 285 -19.29 13.95 23.80
N ALA A 286 -20.13 13.53 24.75
CA ALA A 286 -19.69 12.99 26.05
C ALA A 286 -18.89 11.68 25.94
N ASP A 287 -19.13 10.89 24.86
CA ASP A 287 -18.41 9.66 24.51
C ASP A 287 -17.48 9.92 23.31
N ALA A 288 -16.91 11.11 23.20
CA ALA A 288 -16.06 11.49 22.09
C ALA A 288 -14.81 10.57 22.03
N GLY A 289 -14.57 10.00 20.87
CA GLY A 289 -13.29 9.37 20.54
C GLY A 289 -12.14 10.38 20.52
N PRO A 290 -10.94 9.96 20.11
CA PRO A 290 -9.77 10.81 20.06
C PRO A 290 -10.03 12.08 19.24
N GLY A 291 -9.41 13.20 19.61
CA GLY A 291 -9.49 14.45 18.86
C GLY A 291 -9.03 14.24 17.39
N ALA A 292 -9.49 15.10 16.49
CA ALA A 292 -9.22 14.94 15.05
C ALA A 292 -7.72 14.83 14.73
N GLY A 293 -6.87 15.62 15.42
CA GLY A 293 -5.41 15.57 15.27
C GLY A 293 -4.82 14.26 15.78
N GLU A 294 -5.25 13.80 16.93
CA GLU A 294 -4.80 12.52 17.51
C GLU A 294 -5.22 11.35 16.64
N LEU A 295 -6.47 11.31 16.19
CA LEU A 295 -6.94 10.28 15.27
C LEU A 295 -6.12 10.25 13.98
N TYR A 296 -5.81 11.42 13.41
CA TYR A 296 -4.98 11.51 12.21
C TYR A 296 -3.57 10.94 12.44
N LEU A 297 -2.95 11.25 13.58
CA LEU A 297 -1.63 10.71 13.92
C LEU A 297 -1.69 9.18 14.10
N VAL A 298 -2.66 8.68 14.85
CA VAL A 298 -2.84 7.23 15.07
C VAL A 298 -3.11 6.51 13.75
N CYS A 299 -3.98 7.04 12.89
CA CYS A 299 -4.26 6.49 11.57
C CYS A 299 -3.01 6.46 10.68
N THR A 300 -2.21 7.54 10.71
CA THR A 300 -0.96 7.61 9.93
C THR A 300 0.05 6.58 10.43
N ALA A 301 0.23 6.45 11.75
CA ALA A 301 1.10 5.45 12.35
C ALA A 301 0.62 4.02 12.06
N ALA A 302 -0.66 3.75 12.24
CA ALA A 302 -1.24 2.43 11.99
C ALA A 302 -1.03 1.98 10.54
N MET A 303 -1.30 2.88 9.57
CA MET A 303 -1.14 2.57 8.15
C MET A 303 0.31 2.41 7.73
N SER A 304 1.20 3.32 8.16
CA SER A 304 2.63 3.22 7.82
C SER A 304 3.25 1.96 8.43
N LEU A 305 2.99 1.67 9.70
CA LEU A 305 3.49 0.46 10.36
C LEU A 305 2.94 -0.82 9.71
N ALA A 306 1.64 -0.86 9.43
CA ALA A 306 0.99 -2.00 8.80
C ALA A 306 1.56 -2.30 7.41
N VAL A 307 1.84 -1.27 6.62
CA VAL A 307 2.43 -1.44 5.29
C VAL A 307 3.88 -1.90 5.40
N VAL A 308 4.68 -1.34 6.32
CA VAL A 308 6.08 -1.72 6.54
C VAL A 308 6.18 -3.19 7.00
N ILE A 309 5.42 -3.58 8.03
CA ILE A 309 5.42 -4.96 8.54
C ILE A 309 4.82 -5.92 7.48
N GLY A 310 3.73 -5.53 6.83
CA GLY A 310 3.13 -6.30 5.74
C GLY A 310 4.07 -6.44 4.53
N PHE A 311 4.95 -5.46 4.29
CA PHE A 311 6.00 -5.59 3.29
C PHE A 311 7.07 -6.59 3.72
N ALA A 312 7.53 -6.54 4.96
CA ALA A 312 8.53 -7.44 5.51
C ALA A 312 8.05 -8.91 5.58
N SER A 313 6.74 -9.13 5.73
CA SER A 313 6.14 -10.49 5.80
C SER A 313 6.21 -11.28 4.49
N LEU A 314 6.54 -10.65 3.37
CA LEU A 314 6.55 -11.21 2.02
C LEU A 314 5.20 -11.78 1.53
N LEU A 315 4.14 -11.69 2.32
CA LEU A 315 2.80 -12.11 1.92
C LEU A 315 2.24 -11.20 0.81
N PRO A 316 1.44 -11.75 -0.12
CA PRO A 316 0.80 -10.98 -1.19
C PRO A 316 -0.03 -9.83 -0.62
N GLY A 317 0.33 -8.58 -0.98
CA GLY A 317 -0.32 -7.39 -0.43
C GLY A 317 -0.29 -7.26 1.09
N GLY A 318 0.52 -8.05 1.81
CA GLY A 318 0.57 -8.11 3.27
C GLY A 318 -0.71 -8.66 3.91
N ALA A 319 -1.43 -9.56 3.20
CA ALA A 319 -2.73 -10.08 3.64
C ALA A 319 -2.68 -10.70 5.05
N GLY A 320 -3.64 -10.36 5.89
CA GLY A 320 -3.73 -10.78 7.29
C GLY A 320 -2.88 -9.93 8.24
N ILE A 321 -1.60 -9.71 7.92
CA ILE A 321 -0.67 -8.97 8.79
C ILE A 321 -1.00 -7.48 8.82
N ARG A 322 -1.31 -6.88 7.68
CA ARG A 322 -1.68 -5.46 7.62
C ARG A 322 -2.95 -5.19 8.42
N GLU A 323 -3.96 -6.03 8.25
CA GLU A 323 -5.22 -5.94 8.97
C GLU A 323 -5.00 -6.11 10.48
N LEU A 324 -4.19 -7.09 10.88
CA LEU A 324 -3.84 -7.31 12.29
C LEU A 324 -3.16 -6.07 12.90
N VAL A 325 -2.14 -5.52 12.24
CA VAL A 325 -1.41 -4.35 12.75
C VAL A 325 -2.32 -3.13 12.84
N VAL A 326 -3.09 -2.84 11.78
CA VAL A 326 -4.06 -1.73 11.79
C VAL A 326 -5.06 -1.88 12.92
N THR A 327 -5.66 -3.07 13.05
CA THR A 327 -6.66 -3.34 14.09
C THR A 327 -6.07 -3.18 15.47
N THR A 328 -4.87 -3.74 15.72
CA THR A 328 -4.23 -3.67 17.05
C THR A 328 -3.90 -2.24 17.44
N VAL A 329 -3.32 -1.46 16.53
CA VAL A 329 -2.94 -0.06 16.82
C VAL A 329 -4.18 0.82 16.99
N LEU A 330 -5.17 0.66 16.14
CA LEU A 330 -6.35 1.51 16.12
C LEU A 330 -7.36 1.16 17.22
N ALA A 331 -7.43 -0.11 17.63
CA ALA A 331 -8.36 -0.57 18.66
C ALA A 331 -8.19 0.15 20.01
N VAL A 332 -6.97 0.58 20.32
CA VAL A 332 -6.68 1.36 21.55
C VAL A 332 -7.40 2.71 21.55
N SER A 333 -7.56 3.31 20.36
CA SER A 333 -8.12 4.66 20.24
C SER A 333 -9.62 4.69 19.89
N ILE A 334 -10.11 3.72 19.08
CA ILE A 334 -11.49 3.74 18.57
C ILE A 334 -12.28 2.46 18.87
N GLY A 335 -11.71 1.55 19.68
CA GLY A 335 -12.30 0.25 19.98
C GLY A 335 -12.11 -0.79 18.86
N ALA A 336 -12.18 -2.07 19.26
CA ALA A 336 -11.85 -3.19 18.38
C ALA A 336 -12.78 -3.30 17.16
N THR A 337 -14.07 -3.10 17.35
CA THR A 337 -15.08 -3.22 16.28
C THR A 337 -14.85 -2.20 15.18
N HIS A 338 -14.71 -0.92 15.53
CA HIS A 338 -14.44 0.15 14.55
C HIS A 338 -13.08 -0.04 13.87
N ALA A 339 -12.06 -0.49 14.61
CA ALA A 339 -10.74 -0.76 14.06
C ALA A 339 -10.75 -1.87 13.00
N ILE A 340 -11.48 -2.97 13.25
CA ILE A 340 -11.62 -4.07 12.28
C ILE A 340 -12.38 -3.60 11.04
N LEU A 341 -13.50 -2.90 11.21
CA LEU A 341 -14.28 -2.36 10.11
C LEU A 341 -13.44 -1.40 9.25
N ALA A 342 -12.67 -0.50 9.91
CA ALA A 342 -11.76 0.42 9.23
C ALA A 342 -10.68 -0.32 8.43
N ALA A 343 -10.07 -1.35 9.01
CA ALA A 343 -9.02 -2.13 8.36
C ALA A 343 -9.53 -2.83 7.08
N ILE A 344 -10.74 -3.40 7.14
CA ILE A 344 -11.37 -4.07 6.00
C ILE A 344 -11.81 -3.06 4.94
N ALA A 345 -12.48 -1.98 5.37
CA ALA A 345 -12.90 -0.91 4.47
C ALA A 345 -11.71 -0.29 3.73
N ALA A 346 -10.58 -0.06 4.43
CA ALA A 346 -9.34 0.41 3.81
C ALA A 346 -8.81 -0.56 2.75
N ARG A 347 -8.87 -1.86 3.01
CA ARG A 347 -8.43 -2.86 2.03
C ARG A 347 -9.24 -2.78 0.74
N VAL A 348 -10.55 -2.74 0.87
CA VAL A 348 -11.47 -2.68 -0.27
C VAL A 348 -11.30 -1.36 -1.01
N LEU A 349 -11.33 -0.23 -0.29
CA LEU A 349 -11.21 1.10 -0.88
C LEU A 349 -9.89 1.26 -1.64
N PHE A 350 -8.77 0.91 -1.00
CA PHE A 350 -7.44 1.08 -1.59
C PHE A 350 -7.26 0.19 -2.82
N ALA A 351 -7.73 -1.06 -2.77
CA ALA A 351 -7.70 -1.93 -3.94
C ALA A 351 -8.56 -1.40 -5.10
N ALA A 352 -9.75 -0.86 -4.80
CA ALA A 352 -10.62 -0.25 -5.79
C ALA A 352 -9.98 0.99 -6.43
N VAL A 353 -9.44 1.92 -5.62
CA VAL A 353 -8.77 3.12 -6.12
C VAL A 353 -7.55 2.76 -6.98
N GLU A 354 -6.71 1.83 -6.53
CA GLU A 354 -5.56 1.37 -7.32
C GLU A 354 -5.99 0.75 -8.66
N GLY A 355 -7.07 -0.04 -8.65
CA GLY A 355 -7.63 -0.63 -9.86
C GLY A 355 -8.09 0.43 -10.85
N VAL A 356 -8.87 1.42 -10.37
CA VAL A 356 -9.39 2.52 -11.20
C VAL A 356 -8.26 3.36 -11.78
N VAL A 357 -7.29 3.76 -10.93
CA VAL A 357 -6.17 4.60 -11.35
C VAL A 357 -5.26 3.86 -12.34
N ALA A 358 -4.99 2.57 -12.10
CA ALA A 358 -4.19 1.78 -13.01
C ALA A 358 -4.89 1.55 -14.36
N LEU A 359 -6.20 1.33 -14.35
CA LEU A 359 -7.00 1.22 -15.57
C LEU A 359 -6.98 2.54 -16.37
N ALA A 360 -7.15 3.67 -15.69
CA ALA A 360 -7.06 4.98 -16.31
C ALA A 360 -5.69 5.21 -16.97
N CYS A 361 -4.59 4.91 -16.26
CA CYS A 361 -3.24 4.98 -16.81
C CYS A 361 -3.03 4.04 -18.00
N TRP A 362 -3.57 2.83 -17.95
CA TRP A 362 -3.45 1.87 -19.04
C TRP A 362 -4.21 2.32 -20.30
N LEU A 363 -5.44 2.84 -20.14
CA LEU A 363 -6.22 3.42 -21.24
C LEU A 363 -5.51 4.61 -21.85
N TRP A 364 -4.99 5.52 -21.03
CA TRP A 364 -4.21 6.66 -21.47
C TRP A 364 -2.97 6.24 -22.28
N LEU A 365 -2.19 5.27 -21.78
CA LEU A 365 -1.03 4.74 -22.49
C LEU A 365 -1.40 4.06 -23.82
N ARG A 366 -2.57 3.42 -23.90
CA ARG A 366 -3.06 2.83 -25.17
C ARG A 366 -3.45 3.89 -26.19
N ALA A 367 -4.07 4.98 -25.73
CA ALA A 367 -4.46 6.08 -26.61
C ALA A 367 -3.25 6.79 -27.29
N LEU A 368 -2.09 6.74 -26.64
CA LEU A 368 -0.85 7.35 -27.19
C LEU A 368 -0.15 6.46 -28.25
N LEU A 369 -0.42 5.14 -28.28
CA LEU A 369 0.22 4.20 -29.22
C LEU A 369 0.02 4.55 -30.69
N PRO A 370 -1.17 4.92 -31.17
CA PRO A 370 -1.39 5.28 -32.57
C PRO A 370 -0.59 6.53 -33.00
N ALA A 371 -0.50 7.52 -32.11
CA ALA A 371 0.21 8.77 -32.37
C ALA A 371 1.74 8.56 -32.47
N GLU A 372 2.33 7.76 -31.58
CA GLU A 372 3.78 7.47 -31.60
C GLU A 372 4.19 6.64 -32.83
N VAL A 373 3.35 5.72 -33.30
CA VAL A 373 3.60 4.93 -34.50
C VAL A 373 3.49 5.80 -35.76
N GLY A 374 2.51 6.70 -35.80
CA GLY A 374 2.35 7.66 -36.91
C GLY A 374 3.55 8.59 -37.02
N GLN A 375 4.00 9.18 -35.92
CA GLN A 375 5.11 10.11 -35.89
C GLN A 375 6.46 9.45 -36.22
N LYS A 376 6.70 8.21 -35.79
CA LYS A 376 7.89 7.44 -36.20
C LYS A 376 7.89 7.09 -37.68
N ALA A 377 6.73 6.81 -38.27
CA ALA A 377 6.60 6.52 -39.69
C ALA A 377 6.83 7.78 -40.54
N GLU A 378 6.40 8.94 -40.06
CA GLU A 378 6.59 10.24 -40.72
C GLU A 378 8.06 10.67 -40.68
N ASN A 379 8.72 10.63 -39.51
CA ASN A 379 10.13 10.91 -39.35
C ASN A 379 11.03 9.97 -40.16
N ALA A 380 10.64 8.66 -40.30
CA ALA A 380 11.37 7.72 -41.14
C ALA A 380 11.24 8.03 -42.64
N ARG A 381 10.10 8.58 -43.07
CA ARG A 381 9.92 9.03 -44.48
C ARG A 381 10.72 10.29 -44.78
N GLU A 382 10.76 11.26 -43.87
CA GLU A 382 11.55 12.48 -44.02
C GLU A 382 13.06 12.18 -44.09
N SER A 383 13.56 11.26 -43.23
CA SER A 383 14.97 10.84 -43.23
C SER A 383 15.39 10.03 -44.46
N SER A 384 14.44 9.46 -45.22
CA SER A 384 14.71 8.73 -46.47
C SER A 384 14.63 9.62 -47.74
N SER A 385 14.15 10.85 -47.57
CA SER A 385 14.01 11.84 -48.68
C SER A 385 15.14 12.88 -48.72
N THR A 386 16.02 12.86 -47.73
CA THR A 386 17.28 13.62 -47.67
C THR A 386 18.48 12.75 -47.97
#